data_9827dde04d275f2241507599c20bc603
#
_entry.id   9827dde04d275f2241507599c20bc603
#
_cell.length_a   1.000
_cell.length_b   1.000
_cell.length_c   1.000
_cell.angle_alpha   90.00
_cell.angle_beta   90.00
_cell.angle_gamma   90.00
#
_symmetry.space_group_name_H-M   'P 1'
#
loop_
_entity.id
_entity.type
_entity.pdbx_description
1 polymer ?
#
loop_
_entity_poly.entity_id
_entity_poly.type
_entity_poly.pdbx_seq_one_letter_code
_entity_poly.pdbx_strand_id
1 'polypeptide(L)'
;LLALRKPQERDWFKALWADEELPTDQDRLLISLLTRDRFLEFVRLFVLFDRKIGKVAARYQQYFGIKALLTRIDERHPDGGREGGVIWHTTGSGKSFTMVLLCKALLYHSAVSNCRVVVVTDRVDLERQLANTFLTGGAHGATGPALKAAERAKVTSGKDLAKRIGSGDERIIFTLLQKFNSATKQPDCHNDSENLIVLVDEGHRSQGGEGHERMRKALPNASFIAFTG
;
A
#
# COMPACT_ATOMS: atom_id res chain seq x y z
N LEU A 1 -9.25 4.77 16.41
CA LEU A 1 -10.04 6.03 16.43
C LEU A 1 -9.20 7.27 16.12
N LEU A 2 -7.99 7.39 16.72
CA LEU A 2 -7.09 8.54 16.48
C LEU A 2 -6.61 8.66 15.02
N ALA A 3 -6.63 7.55 14.26
CA ALA A 3 -6.25 7.53 12.85
C ALA A 3 -7.32 8.14 11.91
N LEU A 4 -8.55 8.34 12.38
CA LEU A 4 -9.60 8.95 11.59
C LEU A 4 -9.48 10.47 11.63
N ARG A 5 -9.13 11.07 10.49
CA ARG A 5 -8.92 12.53 10.41
C ARG A 5 -10.21 13.33 10.22
N LYS A 6 -11.26 12.71 9.66
CA LYS A 6 -12.54 13.40 9.48
C LYS A 6 -13.24 13.56 10.83
N PRO A 7 -13.47 14.77 11.33
CA PRO A 7 -14.06 14.99 12.63
C PRO A 7 -15.41 14.28 12.81
N GLN A 8 -16.25 14.36 11.78
CA GLN A 8 -17.60 13.74 11.76
C GLN A 8 -17.54 12.22 11.94
N GLU A 9 -16.55 11.54 11.31
CA GLU A 9 -16.39 10.10 11.43
C GLU A 9 -15.89 9.71 12.83
N ARG A 10 -15.00 10.51 13.42
CA ARG A 10 -14.55 10.32 14.81
C ARG A 10 -15.66 10.51 15.81
N ASP A 11 -16.47 11.56 15.61
CA ASP A 11 -17.57 11.89 16.52
C ASP A 11 -18.66 10.83 16.43
N TRP A 12 -18.93 10.30 15.25
CA TRP A 12 -19.84 9.18 15.08
C TRP A 12 -19.36 7.92 15.83
N PHE A 13 -18.08 7.56 15.73
CA PHE A 13 -17.54 6.43 16.48
C PHE A 13 -17.53 6.66 18.00
N LYS A 14 -17.30 7.90 18.46
CA LYS A 14 -17.40 8.24 19.88
C LYS A 14 -18.83 8.09 20.39
N ALA A 15 -19.80 8.59 19.64
CA ALA A 15 -21.21 8.46 19.97
C ALA A 15 -21.61 6.98 20.02
N LEU A 16 -21.23 6.19 19.00
CA LEU A 16 -21.48 4.75 18.98
C LEU A 16 -20.90 4.03 20.19
N TRP A 17 -19.68 4.45 20.65
CA TRP A 17 -19.01 3.81 21.80
C TRP A 17 -19.60 4.23 23.14
N ALA A 18 -20.23 5.40 23.19
CA ALA A 18 -20.92 5.92 24.37
C ALA A 18 -22.40 5.52 24.44
N ASP A 19 -22.93 4.85 23.42
CA ASP A 19 -24.33 4.46 23.34
C ASP A 19 -24.63 3.32 24.32
N GLU A 20 -25.43 3.63 25.34
CA GLU A 20 -25.82 2.66 26.40
C GLU A 20 -26.85 1.64 25.90
N GLU A 21 -27.55 1.91 24.77
CA GLU A 21 -28.45 0.95 24.13
C GLU A 21 -27.70 -0.18 23.42
N LEU A 22 -26.38 -0.04 23.23
CA LEU A 22 -25.50 -1.03 22.65
C LEU A 22 -24.66 -1.72 23.74
N PRO A 23 -25.19 -2.75 24.39
CA PRO A 23 -24.62 -3.30 25.62
C PRO A 23 -23.29 -4.04 25.41
N THR A 24 -23.03 -4.51 24.20
CA THR A 24 -21.83 -5.33 23.93
C THR A 24 -20.91 -4.73 22.86
N ASP A 25 -19.62 -5.07 22.94
CA ASP A 25 -18.65 -4.72 21.89
C ASP A 25 -19.00 -5.37 20.55
N GLN A 26 -19.71 -6.50 20.58
CA GLN A 26 -20.20 -7.16 19.38
C GLN A 26 -21.24 -6.31 18.65
N ASP A 27 -22.20 -5.72 19.37
CA ASP A 27 -23.21 -4.85 18.78
C ASP A 27 -22.56 -3.63 18.14
N ARG A 28 -21.61 -3.00 18.83
CA ARG A 28 -20.85 -1.87 18.32
C ARG A 28 -20.04 -2.25 17.07
N LEU A 29 -19.42 -3.43 17.06
CA LEU A 29 -18.68 -3.95 15.91
C LEU A 29 -19.61 -4.17 14.71
N LEU A 30 -20.75 -4.82 14.92
CA LEU A 30 -21.71 -5.10 13.87
C LEU A 30 -22.25 -3.81 13.24
N ILE A 31 -22.68 -2.87 14.05
CA ILE A 31 -23.19 -1.58 13.56
C ILE A 31 -22.08 -0.80 12.86
N SER A 32 -20.86 -0.77 13.42
CA SER A 32 -19.73 -0.07 12.80
C SER A 32 -19.31 -0.67 11.47
N LEU A 33 -19.39 -2.00 11.31
CA LEU A 33 -18.96 -2.71 10.10
C LEU A 33 -20.08 -2.80 9.05
N LEU A 34 -21.33 -2.98 9.47
CA LEU A 34 -22.44 -3.30 8.58
C LEU A 34 -23.20 -2.05 8.07
N THR A 35 -22.73 -0.83 8.34
CA THR A 35 -23.19 0.30 7.55
C THR A 35 -22.88 0.02 6.08
N ARG A 36 -23.89 0.20 5.20
CA ARG A 36 -23.84 -0.25 3.80
C ARG A 36 -22.54 0.13 3.08
N ASP A 37 -22.18 1.39 3.11
CA ASP A 37 -21.05 1.89 2.34
C ASP A 37 -19.71 1.36 2.89
N ARG A 38 -19.59 1.29 4.23
CA ARG A 38 -18.39 0.76 4.86
C ARG A 38 -18.24 -0.74 4.64
N PHE A 39 -19.36 -1.49 4.72
CA PHE A 39 -19.33 -2.92 4.45
C PHE A 39 -18.93 -3.22 3.00
N LEU A 40 -19.50 -2.49 2.03
CA LEU A 40 -19.15 -2.63 0.62
C LEU A 40 -17.68 -2.27 0.37
N GLU A 41 -17.20 -1.16 0.94
CA GLU A 41 -15.80 -0.78 0.89
C GLU A 41 -14.91 -1.88 1.48
N PHE A 42 -15.26 -2.37 2.68
CA PHE A 42 -14.49 -3.40 3.37
C PHE A 42 -14.38 -4.69 2.55
N VAL A 43 -15.49 -5.21 2.05
CA VAL A 43 -15.50 -6.42 1.21
C VAL A 43 -14.70 -6.20 -0.08
N ARG A 44 -14.85 -5.04 -0.70
CA ARG A 44 -14.18 -4.73 -1.96
C ARG A 44 -12.68 -4.56 -1.80
N LEU A 45 -12.21 -3.84 -0.77
CA LEU A 45 -10.82 -3.41 -0.66
C LEU A 45 -10.03 -4.16 0.40
N PHE A 46 -10.68 -4.65 1.46
CA PHE A 46 -10.02 -5.16 2.66
C PHE A 46 -10.20 -6.67 2.89
N VAL A 47 -10.69 -7.38 1.88
CA VAL A 47 -10.74 -8.84 1.85
C VAL A 47 -9.89 -9.34 0.70
N LEU A 48 -9.03 -10.32 0.99
CA LEU A 48 -8.16 -11.00 0.02
C LEU A 48 -8.44 -12.49 0.02
N PHE A 49 -8.09 -13.15 -1.08
CA PHE A 49 -8.09 -14.60 -1.17
C PHE A 49 -6.63 -15.07 -1.29
N ASP A 50 -6.16 -15.77 -0.30
CA ASP A 50 -4.87 -16.45 -0.34
C ASP A 50 -5.09 -17.94 -0.65
N ARG A 51 -4.25 -18.53 -1.51
CA ARG A 51 -4.40 -19.92 -1.91
C ARG A 51 -4.17 -20.91 -0.78
N LYS A 52 -3.36 -20.56 0.21
CA LYS A 52 -3.00 -21.45 1.33
C LYS A 52 -3.93 -21.26 2.52
N ILE A 53 -4.30 -20.01 2.80
CA ILE A 53 -5.00 -19.59 4.03
C ILE A 53 -6.51 -19.43 3.75
N GLY A 54 -6.91 -19.24 2.50
CA GLY A 54 -8.29 -18.96 2.13
C GLY A 54 -8.62 -17.46 2.18
N LYS A 55 -9.78 -17.10 2.73
CA LYS A 55 -10.20 -15.71 2.87
C LYS A 55 -9.45 -15.04 4.02
N VAL A 56 -8.83 -13.91 3.73
CA VAL A 56 -8.14 -13.07 4.70
C VAL A 56 -8.81 -11.70 4.71
N ALA A 57 -9.31 -11.30 5.87
CA ALA A 57 -9.89 -9.98 6.07
C ALA A 57 -8.92 -9.08 6.85
N ALA A 58 -8.91 -7.81 6.55
CA ALA A 58 -8.11 -6.84 7.28
C ALA A 58 -8.50 -6.81 8.76
N ARG A 59 -7.50 -6.73 9.63
CA ARG A 59 -7.72 -6.38 11.03
C ARG A 59 -8.06 -4.88 11.12
N TYR A 60 -8.70 -4.46 12.22
CA TYR A 60 -9.11 -3.06 12.39
C TYR A 60 -7.92 -2.09 12.31
N GLN A 61 -6.75 -2.46 12.84
CA GLN A 61 -5.54 -1.62 12.74
C GLN A 61 -5.10 -1.43 11.29
N GLN A 62 -5.17 -2.48 10.46
CA GLN A 62 -4.83 -2.42 9.05
C GLN A 62 -5.84 -1.55 8.28
N TYR A 63 -7.13 -1.74 8.54
CA TYR A 63 -8.20 -0.94 7.94
C TYR A 63 -8.01 0.54 8.22
N PHE A 64 -7.93 0.93 9.49
CA PHE A 64 -7.80 2.33 9.87
C PHE A 64 -6.45 2.93 9.49
N GLY A 65 -5.37 2.17 9.56
CA GLY A 65 -4.05 2.61 9.12
C GLY A 65 -4.02 2.93 7.62
N ILE A 66 -4.62 2.07 6.80
CA ILE A 66 -4.74 2.30 5.35
C ILE A 66 -5.65 3.50 5.06
N LYS A 67 -6.79 3.63 5.74
CA LYS A 67 -7.68 4.81 5.57
C LYS A 67 -6.96 6.11 5.91
N ALA A 68 -6.18 6.13 6.98
CA ALA A 68 -5.39 7.30 7.36
C ALA A 68 -4.32 7.63 6.31
N LEU A 69 -3.65 6.62 5.75
CA LEU A 69 -2.68 6.82 4.66
C LEU A 69 -3.33 7.35 3.38
N LEU A 70 -4.48 6.80 2.98
CA LEU A 70 -5.19 7.29 1.80
C LEU A 70 -5.56 8.77 1.96
N THR A 71 -6.07 9.17 3.14
CA THR A 71 -6.35 10.58 3.43
C THR A 71 -5.09 11.43 3.33
N ARG A 72 -3.96 10.92 3.80
CA ARG A 72 -2.68 11.63 3.77
C ARG A 72 -2.12 11.75 2.35
N ILE A 73 -2.27 10.73 1.52
CA ILE A 73 -1.89 10.74 0.10
C ILE A 73 -2.72 11.75 -0.71
N ASP A 74 -3.95 12.05 -0.27
CA ASP A 74 -4.78 13.11 -0.88
C ASP A 74 -4.23 14.51 -0.61
N GLU A 75 -3.46 14.70 0.46
CA GLU A 75 -2.79 15.96 0.80
C GLU A 75 -1.60 16.18 -0.15
N ARG A 76 -1.44 17.43 -0.60
CA ARG A 76 -0.36 17.82 -1.51
C ARG A 76 0.59 18.79 -0.82
N HIS A 77 1.85 18.65 -1.13
CA HIS A 77 2.84 19.64 -0.74
C HIS A 77 2.67 20.94 -1.55
N PRO A 78 2.97 22.10 -0.97
CA PRO A 78 2.99 23.37 -1.72
C PRO A 78 3.91 23.33 -2.94
N ASP A 79 5.03 22.62 -2.84
CA ASP A 79 6.05 22.49 -3.90
C ASP A 79 5.75 21.37 -4.90
N GLY A 80 4.58 20.75 -4.81
CA GLY A 80 4.19 19.59 -5.62
C GLY A 80 4.43 18.24 -4.93
N GLY A 81 3.84 17.20 -5.49
CA GLY A 81 3.89 15.85 -4.92
C GLY A 81 2.83 15.61 -3.83
N ARG A 82 2.78 14.38 -3.37
CA ARG A 82 1.81 13.94 -2.36
C ARG A 82 2.49 13.60 -1.05
N GLU A 83 1.77 13.80 0.04
CA GLU A 83 2.24 13.39 1.35
C GLU A 83 2.50 11.89 1.43
N GLY A 84 3.57 11.52 2.08
CA GLY A 84 3.90 10.14 2.41
C GLY A 84 3.59 9.81 3.86
N GLY A 85 4.13 8.69 4.36
CA GLY A 85 3.90 8.29 5.73
C GLY A 85 4.71 7.10 6.19
N VAL A 86 4.55 6.78 7.48
CA VAL A 86 5.14 5.60 8.10
C VAL A 86 4.02 4.78 8.75
N ILE A 87 3.98 3.50 8.46
CA ILE A 87 3.17 2.53 9.17
C ILE A 87 4.09 1.72 10.09
N TRP A 88 3.88 1.87 11.39
CA TRP A 88 4.54 1.06 12.37
C TRP A 88 3.72 -0.23 12.61
N HIS A 89 4.36 -1.36 12.38
CA HIS A 89 3.79 -2.68 12.63
C HIS A 89 4.62 -3.44 13.66
N THR A 90 3.98 -4.04 14.65
CA THR A 90 4.66 -5.03 15.47
C THR A 90 4.97 -6.28 14.64
N THR A 91 6.09 -6.94 14.97
CA THR A 91 6.50 -8.19 14.30
C THR A 91 5.35 -9.21 14.34
N GLY A 92 5.05 -9.84 13.21
CA GLY A 92 3.95 -10.81 13.09
C GLY A 92 2.53 -10.23 12.99
N SER A 93 2.36 -8.89 12.99
CA SER A 93 1.04 -8.26 12.89
C SER A 93 0.42 -8.26 11.48
N GLY A 94 1.10 -8.83 10.49
CA GLY A 94 0.59 -8.94 9.12
C GLY A 94 1.02 -7.79 8.20
N LYS A 95 2.21 -7.23 8.38
CA LYS A 95 2.79 -6.16 7.55
C LYS A 95 2.64 -6.41 6.05
N SER A 96 2.99 -7.61 5.57
CA SER A 96 2.89 -7.99 4.16
C SER A 96 1.45 -7.91 3.63
N PHE A 97 0.47 -8.38 4.41
CA PHE A 97 -0.93 -8.26 4.04
C PHE A 97 -1.39 -6.80 4.01
N THR A 98 -0.91 -5.97 4.94
CA THR A 98 -1.20 -4.53 4.93
C THR A 98 -0.67 -3.86 3.66
N MET A 99 0.53 -4.21 3.21
CA MET A 99 1.10 -3.71 1.95
C MET A 99 0.23 -4.10 0.75
N VAL A 100 -0.21 -5.36 0.67
CA VAL A 100 -1.10 -5.84 -0.42
C VAL A 100 -2.45 -5.13 -0.38
N LEU A 101 -3.05 -4.99 0.80
CA LEU A 101 -4.33 -4.29 0.98
C LEU A 101 -4.20 -2.81 0.59
N LEU A 102 -3.10 -2.16 0.96
CA LEU A 102 -2.83 -0.78 0.57
C LEU A 102 -2.67 -0.65 -0.94
N CYS A 103 -1.89 -1.53 -1.59
CA CYS A 103 -1.78 -1.55 -3.06
C CYS A 103 -3.16 -1.67 -3.71
N LYS A 104 -3.98 -2.59 -3.22
CA LYS A 104 -5.35 -2.78 -3.73
C LYS A 104 -6.20 -1.52 -3.53
N ALA A 105 -6.14 -0.92 -2.34
CA ALA A 105 -6.88 0.30 -2.03
C ALA A 105 -6.45 1.49 -2.91
N LEU A 106 -5.15 1.67 -3.13
CA LEU A 106 -4.60 2.72 -4.00
C LEU A 106 -5.08 2.60 -5.44
N LEU A 107 -5.12 1.39 -6.00
CA LEU A 107 -5.58 1.18 -7.38
C LEU A 107 -7.05 1.57 -7.61
N TYR A 108 -7.85 1.59 -6.55
CA TYR A 108 -9.27 1.96 -6.59
C TYR A 108 -9.56 3.33 -5.99
N HIS A 109 -8.54 4.03 -5.50
CA HIS A 109 -8.72 5.34 -4.88
C HIS A 109 -8.86 6.44 -5.95
N SER A 110 -9.95 7.16 -5.92
CA SER A 110 -10.31 8.13 -6.96
C SER A 110 -9.31 9.27 -7.13
N ALA A 111 -8.70 9.73 -6.05
CA ALA A 111 -7.73 10.83 -6.07
C ALA A 111 -6.40 10.43 -6.73
N VAL A 112 -6.12 9.13 -6.86
CA VAL A 112 -4.91 8.59 -7.49
C VAL A 112 -5.25 7.52 -8.52
N SER A 113 -6.32 7.71 -9.29
CA SER A 113 -6.89 6.73 -10.21
C SER A 113 -5.88 6.10 -11.18
N ASN A 114 -4.85 6.84 -11.56
CA ASN A 114 -3.76 6.40 -12.44
C ASN A 114 -2.43 6.20 -11.70
N CYS A 115 -2.45 5.97 -10.38
CA CYS A 115 -1.22 5.75 -9.65
C CYS A 115 -0.48 4.49 -10.12
N ARG A 116 0.82 4.58 -10.02
CA ARG A 116 1.75 3.46 -10.16
C ARG A 116 2.39 3.20 -8.81
N VAL A 117 2.44 1.95 -8.41
CA VAL A 117 2.95 1.56 -7.09
C VAL A 117 4.23 0.75 -7.26
N VAL A 118 5.31 1.20 -6.65
CA VAL A 118 6.59 0.47 -6.57
C VAL A 118 6.71 -0.11 -5.17
N VAL A 119 6.73 -1.42 -5.06
CA VAL A 119 6.87 -2.13 -3.79
C VAL A 119 8.31 -2.60 -3.64
N VAL A 120 9.01 -2.01 -2.68
CA VAL A 120 10.44 -2.26 -2.42
C VAL A 120 10.57 -3.09 -1.15
N THR A 121 11.20 -4.26 -1.25
CA THR A 121 11.47 -5.14 -0.12
C THR A 121 12.94 -5.52 -0.06
N ASP A 122 13.46 -5.96 1.08
CA ASP A 122 14.83 -6.47 1.19
C ASP A 122 14.93 -8.00 1.06
N ARG A 123 13.78 -8.70 1.04
CA ARG A 123 13.66 -10.16 1.05
C ARG A 123 13.07 -10.70 -0.25
N VAL A 124 13.81 -11.59 -0.92
CA VAL A 124 13.37 -12.28 -2.16
C VAL A 124 12.08 -13.07 -1.94
N ASP A 125 11.96 -13.74 -0.80
CA ASP A 125 10.76 -14.52 -0.47
C ASP A 125 9.54 -13.64 -0.28
N LEU A 126 9.73 -12.47 0.32
CA LEU A 126 8.65 -11.49 0.52
C LEU A 126 8.23 -10.85 -0.81
N GLU A 127 9.18 -10.50 -1.69
CA GLU A 127 8.89 -10.03 -3.05
C GLU A 127 7.98 -11.04 -3.77
N ARG A 128 8.34 -12.32 -3.72
CA ARG A 128 7.56 -13.40 -4.35
C ARG A 128 6.19 -13.60 -3.68
N GLN A 129 6.16 -13.56 -2.35
CA GLN A 129 4.90 -13.70 -1.61
C GLN A 129 3.93 -12.54 -1.89
N LEU A 130 4.41 -11.30 -1.87
CA LEU A 130 3.61 -10.11 -2.18
C LEU A 130 3.08 -10.18 -3.60
N ALA A 131 3.95 -10.44 -4.58
CA ALA A 131 3.54 -10.59 -5.97
C ALA A 131 2.49 -11.68 -6.15
N ASN A 132 2.69 -12.85 -5.55
CA ASN A 132 1.73 -13.94 -5.62
C ASN A 132 0.42 -13.61 -4.93
N THR A 133 0.44 -13.04 -3.72
CA THR A 133 -0.78 -12.67 -2.98
C THR A 133 -1.56 -11.60 -3.73
N PHE A 134 -0.87 -10.64 -4.31
CA PHE A 134 -1.50 -9.60 -5.11
C PHE A 134 -2.20 -10.18 -6.36
N LEU A 135 -1.51 -11.05 -7.07
CA LEU A 135 -2.04 -11.67 -8.30
C LEU A 135 -3.17 -12.66 -8.03
N THR A 136 -3.12 -13.38 -6.92
CA THR A 136 -4.16 -14.34 -6.52
C THR A 136 -5.31 -13.69 -5.77
N GLY A 137 -5.04 -12.66 -4.99
CA GLY A 137 -6.02 -11.97 -4.13
C GLY A 137 -6.88 -10.93 -4.85
N GLY A 138 -6.45 -10.45 -6.00
CA GLY A 138 -7.14 -9.41 -6.78
C GLY A 138 -7.90 -9.91 -8.00
N ALA A 139 -7.59 -11.10 -8.50
CA ALA A 139 -8.23 -11.68 -9.68
C ALA A 139 -8.94 -12.97 -9.30
N HIS A 140 -10.25 -13.01 -9.46
CA HIS A 140 -11.01 -14.26 -9.50
C HIS A 140 -10.33 -15.24 -10.47
N GLY A 141 -9.77 -16.33 -9.94
CA GLY A 141 -9.25 -17.43 -10.73
C GLY A 141 -8.08 -17.06 -11.64
N ALA A 142 -6.96 -16.63 -11.06
CA ALA A 142 -5.71 -16.45 -11.82
C ALA A 142 -5.28 -17.77 -12.46
N THR A 143 -5.78 -18.01 -13.66
CA THR A 143 -5.33 -19.04 -14.60
C THR A 143 -4.00 -18.60 -15.22
N GLY A 144 -3.33 -19.49 -15.93
CA GLY A 144 -2.00 -19.28 -16.53
C GLY A 144 -1.61 -17.88 -17.05
N PRO A 145 -2.53 -17.04 -17.60
CA PRO A 145 -2.21 -15.67 -18.00
C PRO A 145 -1.78 -14.73 -16.87
N ALA A 146 -2.37 -14.84 -15.68
CA ALA A 146 -2.05 -13.97 -14.56
C ALA A 146 -0.71 -14.34 -13.88
N LEU A 147 -0.35 -15.64 -13.88
CA LEU A 147 0.98 -16.09 -13.47
C LEU A 147 2.06 -15.57 -14.43
N LYS A 148 1.79 -15.61 -15.74
CA LYS A 148 2.70 -15.04 -16.75
C LYS A 148 2.82 -13.52 -16.64
N ALA A 149 1.75 -12.82 -16.27
CA ALA A 149 1.79 -11.38 -15.99
C ALA A 149 2.63 -11.06 -14.76
N ALA A 150 2.59 -11.91 -13.71
CA ALA A 150 3.45 -11.80 -12.53
C ALA A 150 4.91 -12.00 -12.84
N GLU A 151 5.23 -13.00 -13.66
CA GLU A 151 6.61 -13.27 -14.08
C GLU A 151 7.15 -12.13 -14.95
N ARG A 152 6.31 -11.53 -15.81
CA ARG A 152 6.67 -10.33 -16.59
C ARG A 152 6.85 -9.09 -15.73
N ALA A 153 6.09 -8.96 -14.64
CA ALA A 153 6.25 -7.87 -13.68
C ALA A 153 7.53 -8.00 -12.84
N LYS A 154 8.22 -9.15 -12.89
CA LYS A 154 9.45 -9.37 -12.16
C LYS A 154 10.58 -8.56 -12.76
N VAL A 155 11.13 -7.67 -11.96
CA VAL A 155 12.29 -6.85 -12.31
C VAL A 155 13.55 -7.73 -12.38
N THR A 156 14.28 -7.68 -13.49
CA THR A 156 15.47 -8.49 -13.69
C THR A 156 16.75 -7.80 -13.21
N SER A 157 16.85 -6.49 -13.38
CA SER A 157 18.04 -5.70 -13.02
C SER A 157 17.68 -4.27 -12.62
N GLY A 158 18.66 -3.53 -12.06
CA GLY A 158 18.48 -2.10 -11.77
C GLY A 158 18.21 -1.26 -13.02
N LYS A 159 18.80 -1.60 -14.16
CA LYS A 159 18.53 -0.92 -15.45
C LYS A 159 17.12 -1.19 -15.95
N ASP A 160 16.66 -2.44 -15.86
CA ASP A 160 15.28 -2.81 -16.20
C ASP A 160 14.30 -2.05 -15.31
N LEU A 161 14.56 -1.98 -14.00
CA LEU A 161 13.75 -1.22 -13.07
C LEU A 161 13.72 0.28 -13.39
N ALA A 162 14.88 0.86 -13.68
CA ALA A 162 14.98 2.29 -14.03
C ALA A 162 14.10 2.62 -15.23
N LYS A 163 14.18 1.85 -16.29
CA LYS A 163 13.35 2.01 -17.48
C LYS A 163 11.86 1.85 -17.17
N ARG A 164 11.50 0.84 -16.35
CA ARG A 164 10.10 0.64 -15.96
C ARG A 164 9.58 1.82 -15.15
N ILE A 165 10.34 2.32 -14.17
CA ILE A 165 9.93 3.49 -13.35
C ILE A 165 9.78 4.72 -14.23
N GLY A 166 10.77 5.01 -15.09
CA GLY A 166 10.79 6.24 -15.89
C GLY A 166 9.73 6.26 -16.98
N SER A 167 9.60 5.19 -17.76
CA SER A 167 8.79 5.17 -18.97
C SER A 167 7.83 3.97 -19.11
N GLY A 168 7.79 3.08 -18.13
CA GLY A 168 6.89 1.92 -18.15
C GLY A 168 5.43 2.31 -17.84
N ASP A 169 4.52 1.39 -18.10
CA ASP A 169 3.07 1.51 -17.90
C ASP A 169 2.53 0.57 -16.81
N GLU A 170 3.41 -0.25 -16.22
CA GLU A 170 3.01 -1.19 -15.18
C GLU A 170 2.44 -0.45 -13.96
N ARG A 171 1.22 -0.84 -13.57
CA ARG A 171 0.52 -0.28 -12.41
C ARG A 171 1.18 -0.64 -11.08
N ILE A 172 1.81 -1.82 -11.00
CA ILE A 172 2.51 -2.28 -9.82
C ILE A 172 3.83 -2.93 -10.23
N ILE A 173 4.90 -2.53 -9.56
CA ILE A 173 6.24 -3.06 -9.75
C ILE A 173 6.71 -3.61 -8.41
N PHE A 174 7.11 -4.89 -8.35
CA PHE A 174 7.76 -5.49 -7.19
C PHE A 174 9.27 -5.55 -7.40
N THR A 175 10.05 -5.10 -6.44
CA THR A 175 11.50 -5.07 -6.55
C THR A 175 12.21 -5.23 -5.22
N LEU A 176 13.47 -5.65 -5.30
CA LEU A 176 14.35 -5.70 -4.15
C LEU A 176 15.01 -4.33 -3.91
N LEU A 177 15.29 -4.01 -2.65
CA LEU A 177 15.96 -2.77 -2.24
C LEU A 177 17.31 -2.57 -3.00
N GLN A 178 18.08 -3.63 -3.20
CA GLN A 178 19.34 -3.57 -3.93
C GLN A 178 19.15 -3.15 -5.39
N LYS A 179 18.11 -3.67 -6.06
CA LYS A 179 17.78 -3.31 -7.45
C LYS A 179 17.27 -1.87 -7.52
N PHE A 180 16.45 -1.45 -6.53
CA PHE A 180 15.95 -0.09 -6.42
C PHE A 180 17.10 0.91 -6.23
N ASN A 181 18.04 0.64 -5.31
CA ASN A 181 19.23 1.46 -5.11
C ASN A 181 20.14 1.52 -6.35
N SER A 182 20.17 0.46 -7.15
CA SER A 182 20.89 0.46 -8.44
C SER A 182 20.14 1.24 -9.52
N ALA A 183 18.82 1.16 -9.55
CA ALA A 183 17.97 1.88 -10.50
C ALA A 183 18.07 3.39 -10.32
N THR A 184 18.02 3.89 -9.07
CA THR A 184 18.08 5.32 -8.77
C THR A 184 19.42 6.00 -9.13
N LYS A 185 20.41 5.22 -9.51
CA LYS A 185 21.68 5.72 -10.08
C LYS A 185 21.63 5.91 -11.61
N GLN A 186 20.60 5.40 -12.26
CA GLN A 186 20.44 5.49 -13.72
C GLN A 186 19.64 6.72 -14.09
N PRO A 187 20.06 7.47 -15.12
CA PRO A 187 19.29 8.64 -15.60
C PRO A 187 17.86 8.28 -16.00
N ASP A 188 17.67 7.08 -16.57
CA ASP A 188 16.35 6.59 -17.02
C ASP A 188 15.36 6.36 -15.88
N CYS A 189 15.81 6.37 -14.61
CA CYS A 189 14.94 6.21 -13.44
C CYS A 189 14.18 7.49 -13.08
N HIS A 190 14.51 8.63 -13.68
CA HIS A 190 13.87 9.89 -13.35
C HIS A 190 12.38 9.87 -13.71
N ASN A 191 11.54 10.20 -12.71
CA ASN A 191 10.10 10.30 -12.88
C ASN A 191 9.54 11.34 -11.90
N ASP A 192 8.97 12.40 -12.42
CA ASP A 192 8.42 13.53 -11.68
C ASP A 192 6.91 13.42 -11.42
N SER A 193 6.31 12.27 -11.74
CA SER A 193 4.88 12.03 -11.51
C SER A 193 4.54 12.02 -10.02
N GLU A 194 3.59 12.84 -9.63
CA GLU A 194 2.99 12.82 -8.29
C GLU A 194 2.10 11.57 -8.03
N ASN A 195 1.77 10.83 -9.08
CA ASN A 195 1.00 9.61 -8.99
C ASN A 195 1.88 8.35 -8.87
N LEU A 196 3.18 8.52 -8.61
CA LEU A 196 4.09 7.44 -8.27
C LEU A 196 4.15 7.27 -6.74
N ILE A 197 3.82 6.08 -6.26
CA ILE A 197 3.78 5.75 -4.83
C ILE A 197 4.77 4.64 -4.57
N VAL A 198 5.72 4.87 -3.65
CA VAL A 198 6.77 3.92 -3.32
C VAL A 198 6.52 3.37 -1.91
N LEU A 199 6.25 2.07 -1.83
CA LEU A 199 6.10 1.36 -0.57
C LEU A 199 7.42 0.69 -0.22
N VAL A 200 7.99 1.03 0.93
CA VAL A 200 9.30 0.51 1.35
C VAL A 200 9.14 -0.36 2.60
N ASP A 201 9.46 -1.64 2.47
CA ASP A 201 9.54 -2.56 3.61
C ASP A 201 10.82 -2.30 4.39
N GLU A 202 10.77 -2.42 5.72
CA GLU A 202 11.89 -2.12 6.62
C GLU A 202 12.50 -0.72 6.37
N GLY A 203 11.61 0.28 6.26
CA GLY A 203 11.96 1.65 5.90
C GLY A 203 13.08 2.29 6.72
N HIS A 204 13.30 1.82 7.96
CA HIS A 204 14.40 2.29 8.81
C HIS A 204 15.80 2.00 8.20
N ARG A 205 15.94 0.94 7.39
CA ARG A 205 17.21 0.61 6.71
C ARG A 205 17.50 1.46 5.48
N SER A 206 16.47 2.07 4.91
CA SER A 206 16.55 2.85 3.67
C SER A 206 16.54 4.37 3.90
N GLN A 207 16.20 4.84 5.09
CA GLN A 207 16.01 6.27 5.39
C GLN A 207 17.28 7.02 5.78
N GLY A 208 18.45 6.38 5.87
CA GLY A 208 19.73 7.01 6.23
C GLY A 208 20.67 7.15 5.04
N GLY A 209 21.19 8.38 4.80
CA GLY A 209 22.32 8.61 3.94
C GLY A 209 22.02 8.82 2.46
N GLU A 210 23.07 8.70 1.63
CA GLU A 210 23.07 8.97 0.18
C GLU A 210 21.98 8.23 -0.63
N GLY A 211 21.50 7.08 -0.15
CA GLY A 211 20.45 6.29 -0.83
C GLY A 211 19.12 7.03 -0.84
N HIS A 212 18.77 7.66 0.27
CA HIS A 212 17.52 8.42 0.40
C HIS A 212 17.53 9.69 -0.46
N GLU A 213 18.65 10.41 -0.48
CA GLU A 213 18.80 11.60 -1.34
C GLU A 213 18.69 11.23 -2.83
N ARG A 214 19.30 10.12 -3.24
CA ARG A 214 19.21 9.63 -4.62
C ARG A 214 17.77 9.28 -5.00
N MET A 215 17.04 8.59 -4.09
CA MET A 215 15.63 8.30 -4.32
C MET A 215 14.80 9.57 -4.53
N ARG A 216 15.01 10.58 -3.68
CA ARG A 216 14.32 11.88 -3.79
C ARG A 216 14.67 12.62 -5.07
N LYS A 217 15.94 12.56 -5.50
CA LYS A 217 16.37 13.17 -6.78
C LYS A 217 15.79 12.47 -7.99
N ALA A 218 15.73 11.13 -7.95
CA ALA A 218 15.17 10.35 -9.05
C ALA A 218 13.64 10.46 -9.13
N LEU A 219 12.96 10.58 -7.99
CA LEU A 219 11.51 10.57 -7.84
C LEU A 219 11.03 11.74 -6.97
N PRO A 220 11.17 12.99 -7.45
CA PRO A 220 11.00 14.18 -6.60
C PRO A 220 9.58 14.34 -6.05
N ASN A 221 8.57 13.97 -6.82
CA ASN A 221 7.15 14.14 -6.48
C ASN A 221 6.49 12.85 -6.00
N ALA A 222 7.24 11.74 -5.91
CA ALA A 222 6.68 10.47 -5.47
C ALA A 222 6.33 10.50 -3.97
N SER A 223 5.21 9.86 -3.63
CA SER A 223 4.83 9.60 -2.23
C SER A 223 5.58 8.38 -1.71
N PHE A 224 6.34 8.54 -0.63
CA PHE A 224 7.07 7.45 0.01
C PHE A 224 6.34 6.99 1.27
N ILE A 225 6.02 5.71 1.34
CA ILE A 225 5.37 5.08 2.48
C ILE A 225 6.28 3.98 3.04
N ALA A 226 6.78 4.20 4.24
CA ALA A 226 7.65 3.25 4.93
C ALA A 226 6.84 2.32 5.84
N PHE A 227 7.14 1.05 5.77
CA PHE A 227 6.68 0.03 6.71
C PHE A 227 7.85 -0.36 7.61
N THR A 228 7.65 -0.33 8.92
CA THR A 228 8.66 -0.67 9.92
C THR A 228 8.03 -1.42 11.09
N GLY A 229 8.85 -2.13 11.84
CA GLY A 229 8.41 -2.88 13.02
C GLY A 229 9.46 -2.91 14.11
#